data_6fd46b1f4da267a5f83fa668c4859be0
#
_entry.id   6fd46b1f4da267a5f83fa668c4859be0
#
_cell.length_a   1.000
_cell.length_b   1.000
_cell.length_c   1.000
_cell.angle_alpha   90.00
_cell.angle_beta   90.00
_cell.angle_gamma   90.00
#
_symmetry.space_group_name_H-M   'P 1'
#
loop_
_entity.id
_entity.type
_entity.pdbx_description
1 polymer ?
#
loop_
_entity_poly.entity_id
_entity_poly.type
_entity_poly.pdbx_seq_one_letter_code
_entity_poly.pdbx_strand_id
1 'polypeptide(L)'
;MAHLTHPATRYHLIVAASAEDLARQTAEQVAAGIDLALAERDRAQIALAGGETPRAAYRHLGGEHLPWERVDVLLGDERWVPADDPSSNARMLRETLLAQTPASRARFHPVPTDRPTPEASAEAYAAELAALCPGPLPRFDVVLLGLGDDGHTASLFPGTAAPGVSDRSVTIGAGKGLPRITLTAPVLSAARRVIFLVSGAGKNQALARLLDPAEPAMRTPARLVRPAGEVVILADAAAAADLPDA
;
A
#
# COMPACT_ATOMS: atom_id res chain seq x y z
N MET A 1 -14.26 19.04 6.96
CA MET A 1 -13.67 18.10 5.99
C MET A 1 -13.74 18.74 4.62
N ALA A 2 -12.61 19.07 4.04
CA ALA A 2 -12.57 19.54 2.66
C ALA A 2 -12.43 18.30 1.76
N HIS A 3 -13.46 18.00 0.98
CA HIS A 3 -13.42 17.01 -0.09
C HIS A 3 -13.09 17.76 -1.38
N LEU A 4 -11.86 17.64 -1.84
CA LEU A 4 -11.42 18.23 -3.10
C LEU A 4 -11.45 17.16 -4.19
N THR A 5 -12.48 17.18 -5.03
CA THR A 5 -12.47 16.46 -6.30
C THR A 5 -11.85 17.37 -7.36
N HIS A 6 -10.62 17.07 -7.75
CA HIS A 6 -10.00 17.75 -8.88
C HIS A 6 -10.59 17.17 -10.19
N PRO A 7 -11.34 17.94 -11.00
CA PRO A 7 -12.11 17.39 -12.13
C PRO A 7 -11.26 16.80 -13.27
N ALA A 8 -9.95 16.92 -13.22
CA ALA A 8 -9.02 16.37 -14.20
C ALA A 8 -8.22 15.16 -13.69
N THR A 9 -8.41 14.73 -12.43
CA THR A 9 -7.61 13.65 -11.84
C THR A 9 -8.50 12.55 -11.29
N ARG A 10 -8.02 11.30 -11.41
CA ARG A 10 -8.62 10.12 -10.77
C ARG A 10 -8.45 10.09 -9.25
N TYR A 11 -7.82 11.10 -8.68
CA TYR A 11 -7.48 11.16 -7.27
C TYR A 11 -8.56 11.86 -6.47
N HIS A 12 -9.04 11.18 -5.43
CA HIS A 12 -9.91 11.74 -4.41
C HIS A 12 -9.06 12.05 -3.16
N LEU A 13 -8.73 13.33 -2.96
CA LEU A 13 -7.94 13.79 -1.82
C LEU A 13 -8.86 14.09 -0.63
N ILE A 14 -8.52 13.52 0.51
CA ILE A 14 -9.15 13.77 1.80
C ILE A 14 -8.07 14.27 2.76
N VAL A 15 -8.22 15.48 3.27
CA VAL A 15 -7.29 16.05 4.25
C VAL A 15 -7.88 15.86 5.64
N ALA A 16 -7.17 15.08 6.45
CA ALA A 16 -7.56 14.78 7.83
C ALA A 16 -7.23 15.94 8.77
N ALA A 17 -8.07 16.14 9.78
CA ALA A 17 -7.92 17.24 10.75
C ALA A 17 -6.75 17.04 11.73
N SER A 18 -6.32 15.79 11.94
CA SER A 18 -5.23 15.43 12.84
C SER A 18 -4.60 14.09 12.43
N ALA A 19 -3.44 13.75 13.02
CA ALA A 19 -2.81 12.44 12.81
C ALA A 19 -3.71 11.28 13.29
N GLU A 20 -4.43 11.47 14.39
CA GLU A 20 -5.39 10.48 14.89
C GLU A 20 -6.57 10.30 13.93
N ASP A 21 -7.10 11.40 13.40
CA ASP A 21 -8.18 11.39 12.42
C ASP A 21 -7.72 10.73 11.10
N LEU A 22 -6.48 10.99 10.67
CA LEU A 22 -5.86 10.33 9.53
C LEU A 22 -5.79 8.81 9.72
N ALA A 23 -5.34 8.37 10.88
CA ALA A 23 -5.22 6.96 11.20
C ALA A 23 -6.59 6.26 11.21
N ARG A 24 -7.59 6.87 11.86
CA ARG A 24 -8.96 6.38 11.93
C ARG A 24 -9.60 6.29 10.54
N GLN A 25 -9.53 7.37 9.75
CA GLN A 25 -10.08 7.39 8.40
C GLN A 25 -9.40 6.36 7.49
N THR A 26 -8.09 6.14 7.64
CA THR A 26 -7.38 5.09 6.89
C THR A 26 -7.93 3.71 7.24
N ALA A 27 -8.13 3.41 8.51
CA ALA A 27 -8.71 2.15 8.97
C ALA A 27 -10.12 1.96 8.40
N GLU A 28 -10.98 2.98 8.49
CA GLU A 28 -12.34 2.96 7.94
C GLU A 28 -12.37 2.71 6.42
N GLN A 29 -11.46 3.34 5.66
CA GLN A 29 -11.39 3.15 4.21
C GLN A 29 -10.95 1.72 3.83
N VAL A 30 -10.01 1.14 4.59
CA VAL A 30 -9.59 -0.26 4.37
C VAL A 30 -10.71 -1.21 4.78
N ALA A 31 -11.35 -1.01 5.95
CA ALA A 31 -12.45 -1.82 6.42
C ALA A 31 -13.62 -1.82 5.45
N ALA A 32 -14.03 -0.66 4.93
CA ALA A 32 -15.07 -0.54 3.93
C ALA A 32 -14.75 -1.33 2.64
N GLY A 33 -13.48 -1.34 2.23
CA GLY A 33 -13.04 -2.14 1.08
C GLY A 33 -13.10 -3.64 1.34
N ILE A 34 -12.80 -4.08 2.56
CA ILE A 34 -12.95 -5.48 2.99
C ILE A 34 -14.42 -5.88 2.99
N ASP A 35 -15.31 -5.08 3.57
CA ASP A 35 -16.76 -5.34 3.61
C ASP A 35 -17.35 -5.47 2.21
N LEU A 36 -17.00 -4.54 1.30
CA LEU A 36 -17.42 -4.61 -0.10
C LEU A 36 -16.94 -5.90 -0.78
N ALA A 37 -15.70 -6.32 -0.52
CA ALA A 37 -15.17 -7.55 -1.05
C ALA A 37 -15.94 -8.77 -0.53
N LEU A 38 -16.18 -8.83 0.77
CA LEU A 38 -16.85 -9.96 1.43
C LEU A 38 -18.35 -10.05 1.15
N ALA A 39 -18.98 -8.96 0.70
CA ALA A 39 -20.35 -8.95 0.19
C ALA A 39 -20.47 -9.68 -1.17
N GLU A 40 -19.40 -9.70 -1.96
CA GLU A 40 -19.40 -10.29 -3.31
C GLU A 40 -18.61 -11.61 -3.41
N ARG A 41 -17.68 -11.86 -2.50
CA ARG A 41 -16.73 -12.98 -2.54
C ARG A 41 -16.54 -13.62 -1.16
N ASP A 42 -16.11 -14.86 -1.18
CA ASP A 42 -15.89 -15.62 0.08
C ASP A 42 -14.73 -15.05 0.90
N ARG A 43 -13.75 -14.45 0.26
CA ARG A 43 -12.55 -13.92 0.91
C ARG A 43 -12.19 -12.54 0.35
N ALA A 44 -11.56 -11.72 1.17
CA ALA A 44 -10.96 -10.45 0.80
C ALA A 44 -9.42 -10.57 0.83
N GLN A 45 -8.74 -10.08 -0.21
CA GLN A 45 -7.29 -10.00 -0.28
C GLN A 45 -6.86 -8.54 -0.19
N ILE A 46 -6.09 -8.20 0.85
CA ILE A 46 -5.57 -6.84 1.04
C ILE A 46 -4.05 -6.83 1.04
N ALA A 47 -3.44 -5.87 0.34
CA ALA A 47 -2.01 -5.65 0.37
C ALA A 47 -1.69 -4.34 1.12
N LEU A 48 -0.86 -4.44 2.15
CA LEU A 48 -0.60 -3.37 3.10
C LEU A 48 0.84 -2.83 2.98
N ALA A 49 1.00 -1.55 3.25
CA ALA A 49 2.30 -0.88 3.27
C ALA A 49 3.02 -1.05 4.60
N GLY A 50 4.35 -0.96 4.55
CA GLY A 50 5.19 -0.78 5.73
C GLY A 50 5.37 0.69 6.14
N GLY A 51 6.17 0.90 7.18
CA GLY A 51 6.56 2.24 7.65
C GLY A 51 5.83 2.69 8.92
N GLU A 52 6.23 3.85 9.45
CA GLU A 52 5.67 4.37 10.71
C GLU A 52 4.25 4.93 10.56
N THR A 53 3.99 5.63 9.45
CA THR A 53 2.69 6.31 9.24
C THR A 53 1.49 5.36 9.38
N PRO A 54 1.49 4.13 8.81
CA PRO A 54 0.33 3.25 8.89
C PRO A 54 0.17 2.52 10.23
N ARG A 55 1.16 2.56 11.14
CA ARG A 55 1.07 1.81 12.42
C ARG A 55 -0.17 2.16 13.25
N ALA A 56 -0.51 3.44 13.36
CA ALA A 56 -1.70 3.87 14.08
C ALA A 56 -2.98 3.39 13.38
N ALA A 57 -3.04 3.52 12.06
CA ALA A 57 -4.18 3.03 11.28
C ALA A 57 -4.37 1.51 11.41
N TYR A 58 -3.28 0.74 11.49
CA TYR A 58 -3.38 -0.71 11.69
C TYR A 58 -3.88 -1.11 13.07
N ARG A 59 -3.59 -0.32 14.12
CA ARG A 59 -4.19 -0.56 15.43
C ARG A 59 -5.69 -0.31 15.43
N HIS A 60 -6.16 0.76 14.77
CA HIS A 60 -7.60 1.01 14.58
C HIS A 60 -8.25 -0.10 13.76
N LEU A 61 -7.68 -0.40 12.59
CA LEU A 61 -8.20 -1.45 11.70
C LEU A 61 -8.28 -2.80 12.40
N GLY A 62 -7.28 -3.15 13.22
CA GLY A 62 -7.25 -4.41 13.95
C GLY A 62 -8.36 -4.59 14.98
N GLY A 63 -8.94 -3.47 15.45
CA GLY A 63 -10.10 -3.44 16.35
C GLY A 63 -11.45 -3.51 15.62
N GLU A 64 -11.50 -3.38 14.30
CA GLU A 64 -12.74 -3.40 13.53
C GLU A 64 -13.44 -4.76 13.57
N HIS A 65 -14.76 -4.74 13.64
CA HIS A 65 -15.61 -5.93 13.70
C HIS A 65 -15.83 -6.53 12.30
N LEU A 66 -14.76 -7.07 11.71
CA LEU A 66 -14.76 -7.72 10.42
C LEU A 66 -14.66 -9.24 10.59
N PRO A 67 -15.15 -10.06 9.63
CA PRO A 67 -14.94 -11.51 9.60
C PRO A 67 -13.49 -11.82 9.18
N TRP A 68 -12.55 -11.55 10.07
CA TRP A 68 -11.10 -11.60 9.82
C TRP A 68 -10.61 -12.97 9.35
N GLU A 69 -11.26 -14.06 9.73
CA GLU A 69 -10.99 -15.41 9.23
C GLU A 69 -11.19 -15.55 7.72
N ARG A 70 -11.88 -14.58 7.10
CA ARG A 70 -12.10 -14.48 5.65
C ARG A 70 -11.18 -13.45 4.98
N VAL A 71 -10.23 -12.86 5.71
CA VAL A 71 -9.31 -11.85 5.19
C VAL A 71 -7.92 -12.44 5.03
N ASP A 72 -7.35 -12.32 3.83
CA ASP A 72 -5.96 -12.60 3.53
C ASP A 72 -5.18 -11.28 3.54
N VAL A 73 -4.22 -11.16 4.45
CA VAL A 73 -3.35 -9.98 4.62
C VAL A 73 -2.02 -10.25 3.95
N LEU A 74 -1.64 -9.38 3.03
CA LEU A 74 -0.40 -9.47 2.25
C LEU A 74 0.40 -8.16 2.38
N LEU A 75 1.57 -8.12 1.80
CA LEU A 75 2.45 -6.95 1.77
C LEU A 75 2.62 -6.41 0.33
N GLY A 76 2.56 -5.08 0.18
CA GLY A 76 2.87 -4.40 -1.09
C GLY A 76 4.36 -4.45 -1.43
N ASP A 77 5.21 -4.42 -0.41
CA ASP A 77 6.65 -4.62 -0.49
C ASP A 77 7.21 -5.08 0.85
N GLU A 78 8.40 -5.64 0.83
CA GLU A 78 9.14 -6.03 2.03
C GLU A 78 10.64 -5.79 1.85
N ARG A 79 11.32 -5.48 2.94
CA ARG A 79 12.78 -5.45 2.99
C ARG A 79 13.29 -6.88 3.06
N TRP A 80 14.26 -7.20 2.24
CA TRP A 80 14.85 -8.55 2.25
C TRP A 80 15.83 -8.67 3.41
N VAL A 81 15.26 -8.89 4.59
CA VAL A 81 15.93 -9.02 5.89
C VAL A 81 15.27 -10.17 6.66
N PRO A 82 15.90 -10.69 7.74
CA PRO A 82 15.24 -11.67 8.63
C PRO A 82 13.87 -11.19 9.10
N ALA A 83 12.94 -12.13 9.31
CA ALA A 83 11.54 -11.82 9.64
C ALA A 83 11.34 -11.12 11.00
N ASP A 84 12.36 -11.17 11.87
CA ASP A 84 12.41 -10.52 13.18
C ASP A 84 13.23 -9.21 13.19
N ASP A 85 13.79 -8.82 12.04
CA ASP A 85 14.52 -7.57 11.90
C ASP A 85 13.59 -6.37 12.16
N PRO A 86 14.05 -5.33 12.91
CA PRO A 86 13.26 -4.12 13.16
C PRO A 86 12.77 -3.39 11.91
N SER A 87 13.46 -3.57 10.78
CA SER A 87 13.06 -2.98 9.50
C SER A 87 12.05 -3.84 8.72
N SER A 88 11.68 -5.05 9.18
CA SER A 88 10.70 -5.91 8.50
C SER A 88 9.29 -5.33 8.58
N ASN A 89 8.63 -5.23 7.43
CA ASN A 89 7.22 -4.86 7.33
C ASN A 89 6.32 -5.96 7.91
N ALA A 90 6.68 -7.23 7.71
CA ALA A 90 5.95 -8.35 8.29
C ALA A 90 5.98 -8.33 9.82
N ARG A 91 7.13 -8.03 10.42
CA ARG A 91 7.24 -7.82 11.87
C ARG A 91 6.31 -6.68 12.32
N MET A 92 6.36 -5.55 11.66
CA MET A 92 5.53 -4.40 11.99
C MET A 92 4.03 -4.75 11.94
N LEU A 93 3.55 -5.50 10.93
CA LEU A 93 2.16 -5.94 10.87
C LEU A 93 1.80 -6.90 12.01
N ARG A 94 2.69 -7.82 12.39
CA ARG A 94 2.47 -8.71 13.55
C ARG A 94 2.34 -7.94 14.85
N GLU A 95 3.14 -6.88 15.03
CA GLU A 95 3.14 -6.03 16.24
C GLU A 95 1.98 -5.03 16.30
N THR A 96 1.30 -4.78 15.19
CA THR A 96 0.24 -3.76 15.11
C THR A 96 -1.12 -4.37 14.77
N LEU A 97 -1.38 -4.67 13.50
CA LEU A 97 -2.66 -5.20 13.02
C LEU A 97 -2.98 -6.56 13.66
N LEU A 98 -2.06 -7.50 13.52
CA LEU A 98 -2.29 -8.90 13.89
C LEU A 98 -2.13 -9.17 15.39
N ALA A 99 -1.59 -8.21 16.15
CA ALA A 99 -1.60 -8.26 17.61
C ALA A 99 -2.99 -7.95 18.20
N GLN A 100 -3.89 -7.37 17.41
CA GLN A 100 -5.24 -7.00 17.85
C GLN A 100 -6.20 -8.18 17.71
N THR A 101 -7.07 -8.36 18.69
CA THR A 101 -8.25 -9.19 18.57
C THR A 101 -9.40 -8.29 18.12
N PRO A 102 -10.10 -8.56 17.00
CA PRO A 102 -10.20 -9.84 16.29
C PRO A 102 -9.26 -10.06 15.09
N ALA A 103 -8.46 -9.08 14.65
CA ALA A 103 -7.63 -9.16 13.45
C ALA A 103 -6.56 -10.29 13.47
N SER A 104 -6.20 -10.79 14.65
CA SER A 104 -5.31 -11.96 14.80
C SER A 104 -5.83 -13.24 14.13
N ARG A 105 -7.11 -13.26 13.73
CA ARG A 105 -7.73 -14.37 12.98
C ARG A 105 -7.53 -14.29 11.47
N ALA A 106 -7.01 -13.19 10.96
CA ALA A 106 -6.68 -13.05 9.54
C ALA A 106 -5.59 -14.03 9.11
N ARG A 107 -5.62 -14.44 7.85
CA ARG A 107 -4.54 -15.23 7.27
C ARG A 107 -3.46 -14.28 6.79
N PHE A 108 -2.29 -14.38 7.39
CA PHE A 108 -1.16 -13.53 7.01
C PHE A 108 -0.20 -14.27 6.07
N HIS A 109 0.12 -13.64 4.97
CA HIS A 109 0.99 -14.12 3.89
C HIS A 109 2.21 -13.19 3.77
N PRO A 110 3.23 -13.35 4.63
CA PRO A 110 4.44 -12.54 4.56
C PRO A 110 5.26 -12.86 3.31
N VAL A 111 6.02 -11.90 2.82
CA VAL A 111 7.06 -12.18 1.82
C VAL A 111 8.09 -13.15 2.41
N PRO A 112 8.42 -14.27 1.73
CA PRO A 112 9.35 -15.27 2.25
C PRO A 112 10.82 -14.80 2.14
N THR A 113 11.28 -13.98 3.08
CA THR A 113 12.65 -13.41 3.09
C THR A 113 13.74 -14.36 3.59
N ASP A 114 13.39 -15.60 3.87
CA ASP A 114 14.28 -16.70 4.27
C ASP A 114 14.91 -17.45 3.09
N ARG A 115 14.59 -17.06 1.86
CA ARG A 115 15.16 -17.69 0.65
C ARG A 115 16.60 -17.29 0.45
N PRO A 116 17.41 -18.11 -0.30
CA PRO A 116 18.83 -17.86 -0.48
C PRO A 116 19.16 -16.52 -1.17
N THR A 117 18.26 -16.01 -2.01
CA THR A 117 18.44 -14.75 -2.75
C THR A 117 17.14 -13.95 -2.80
N PRO A 118 17.21 -12.62 -3.04
CA PRO A 118 16.03 -11.81 -3.28
C PRO A 118 15.18 -12.30 -4.45
N GLU A 119 15.82 -12.83 -5.50
CA GLU A 119 15.14 -13.39 -6.69
C GLU A 119 14.29 -14.60 -6.30
N ALA A 120 14.85 -15.54 -5.55
CA ALA A 120 14.13 -16.71 -5.06
C ALA A 120 12.97 -16.33 -4.13
N SER A 121 13.13 -15.27 -3.33
CA SER A 121 12.05 -14.70 -2.52
C SER A 121 10.95 -14.09 -3.40
N ALA A 122 11.31 -13.35 -4.43
CA ALA A 122 10.35 -12.76 -5.37
C ALA A 122 9.56 -13.82 -6.12
N GLU A 123 10.22 -14.89 -6.60
CA GLU A 123 9.57 -16.02 -7.27
C GLU A 123 8.62 -16.77 -6.33
N ALA A 124 9.05 -17.06 -5.11
CA ALA A 124 8.21 -17.72 -4.12
C ALA A 124 6.97 -16.90 -3.77
N TYR A 125 7.12 -15.58 -3.58
CA TYR A 125 5.99 -14.70 -3.32
C TYR A 125 5.05 -14.59 -4.52
N ALA A 126 5.59 -14.53 -5.75
CA ALA A 126 4.77 -14.52 -6.96
C ALA A 126 3.95 -15.82 -7.11
N ALA A 127 4.52 -16.98 -6.77
CA ALA A 127 3.80 -18.25 -6.77
C ALA A 127 2.67 -18.27 -5.74
N GLU A 128 2.89 -17.76 -4.53
CA GLU A 128 1.85 -17.61 -3.50
C GLU A 128 0.72 -16.70 -3.96
N LEU A 129 1.06 -15.54 -4.55
CA LEU A 129 0.06 -14.61 -5.10
C LEU A 129 -0.80 -15.25 -6.19
N ALA A 130 -0.20 -16.03 -7.08
CA ALA A 130 -0.93 -16.74 -8.14
C ALA A 130 -1.92 -17.78 -7.58
N ALA A 131 -1.58 -18.43 -6.45
CA ALA A 131 -2.46 -19.36 -5.78
C ALA A 131 -3.63 -18.66 -5.05
N LEU A 132 -3.37 -17.50 -4.43
CA LEU A 132 -4.37 -16.73 -3.67
C LEU A 132 -5.30 -15.91 -4.56
N CYS A 133 -4.77 -15.37 -5.64
CA CYS A 133 -5.46 -14.48 -6.58
C CYS A 133 -5.39 -15.08 -8.00
N PRO A 134 -6.15 -16.14 -8.30
CA PRO A 134 -6.08 -16.80 -9.60
C PRO A 134 -6.51 -15.87 -10.74
N GLY A 135 -5.76 -15.91 -11.84
CA GLY A 135 -5.99 -15.07 -13.00
C GLY A 135 -4.69 -14.66 -13.69
N PRO A 136 -4.76 -13.87 -14.77
CA PRO A 136 -3.57 -13.44 -15.50
C PRO A 136 -2.69 -12.47 -14.70
N LEU A 137 -3.28 -11.78 -13.72
CA LEU A 137 -2.61 -10.84 -12.82
C LEU A 137 -3.29 -10.89 -11.45
N PRO A 138 -2.54 -10.97 -10.32
CA PRO A 138 -3.11 -10.89 -8.99
C PRO A 138 -3.93 -9.62 -8.82
N ARG A 139 -5.15 -9.75 -8.27
CA ARG A 139 -6.07 -8.63 -8.11
C ARG A 139 -6.54 -8.51 -6.67
N PHE A 140 -5.97 -7.56 -5.95
CA PHE A 140 -6.34 -7.25 -4.57
C PHE A 140 -7.66 -6.46 -4.48
N ASP A 141 -8.36 -6.63 -3.38
CA ASP A 141 -9.56 -5.84 -3.07
C ASP A 141 -9.17 -4.45 -2.58
N VAL A 142 -8.16 -4.38 -1.71
CA VAL A 142 -7.59 -3.13 -1.23
C VAL A 142 -6.07 -3.19 -1.30
N VAL A 143 -5.47 -2.12 -1.81
CA VAL A 143 -4.03 -1.86 -1.69
C VAL A 143 -3.84 -0.54 -0.94
N LEU A 144 -3.18 -0.60 0.21
CA LEU A 144 -2.74 0.57 0.96
C LEU A 144 -1.28 0.84 0.65
N LEU A 145 -0.98 2.06 0.23
CA LEU A 145 0.34 2.52 -0.21
C LEU A 145 0.81 3.73 0.60
N GLY A 146 2.10 3.81 0.87
CA GLY A 146 2.75 5.04 1.26
C GLY A 146 3.25 5.85 0.07
N LEU A 147 3.63 7.10 0.31
CA LEU A 147 4.31 7.98 -0.64
C LEU A 147 5.69 8.36 -0.10
N GLY A 148 6.74 8.04 -0.83
CA GLY A 148 8.09 8.51 -0.52
C GLY A 148 8.28 9.99 -0.83
N ASP A 149 9.21 10.64 -0.16
CA ASP A 149 9.63 12.04 -0.41
C ASP A 149 10.19 12.25 -1.84
N ASP A 150 10.79 11.19 -2.39
CA ASP A 150 11.26 11.12 -3.78
C ASP A 150 10.16 10.74 -4.80
N GLY A 151 8.94 10.44 -4.33
CA GLY A 151 7.79 10.02 -5.14
C GLY A 151 7.68 8.52 -5.38
N HIS A 152 8.50 7.68 -4.69
CA HIS A 152 8.32 6.23 -4.75
C HIS A 152 7.05 5.79 -4.03
N THR A 153 6.54 4.62 -4.39
CA THR A 153 5.54 3.86 -3.63
C THR A 153 5.91 2.39 -3.63
N ALA A 154 5.48 1.64 -2.61
CA ALA A 154 6.02 0.30 -2.36
C ALA A 154 7.55 0.35 -2.42
N SER A 155 8.20 -0.48 -3.25
CA SER A 155 9.63 -0.33 -3.53
C SER A 155 9.93 -0.03 -5.01
N LEU A 156 9.05 0.76 -5.64
CA LEU A 156 9.21 1.32 -6.98
C LEU A 156 9.92 2.67 -6.88
N PHE A 157 11.26 2.67 -6.79
CA PHE A 157 12.06 3.89 -6.62
C PHE A 157 12.39 4.56 -7.95
N PRO A 158 12.35 5.91 -8.04
CA PRO A 158 12.76 6.62 -9.24
C PRO A 158 14.23 6.30 -9.60
N GLY A 159 14.51 6.23 -10.89
CA GLY A 159 15.88 5.94 -11.38
C GLY A 159 16.34 4.50 -11.23
N THR A 160 15.49 3.58 -10.76
CA THR A 160 15.78 2.13 -10.67
C THR A 160 15.01 1.34 -11.72
N ALA A 161 15.30 0.04 -11.86
CA ALA A 161 14.63 -0.82 -12.84
C ALA A 161 13.18 -1.18 -12.44
N ALA A 162 12.88 -1.27 -11.14
CA ALA A 162 11.60 -1.79 -10.64
C ALA A 162 10.36 -1.05 -11.19
N PRO A 163 10.33 0.29 -11.34
CA PRO A 163 9.20 0.99 -11.94
C PRO A 163 8.86 0.58 -13.37
N GLY A 164 9.86 0.12 -14.15
CA GLY A 164 9.67 -0.30 -15.55
C GLY A 164 9.26 -1.76 -15.72
N VAL A 165 9.22 -2.55 -14.65
CA VAL A 165 8.86 -3.98 -14.73
C VAL A 165 7.35 -4.14 -14.92
N SER A 166 6.95 -4.82 -16.00
CA SER A 166 5.53 -5.02 -16.34
C SER A 166 5.18 -6.46 -16.78
N ASP A 167 6.17 -7.35 -16.85
CA ASP A 167 6.06 -8.72 -17.34
C ASP A 167 5.83 -9.77 -16.23
N ARG A 168 5.80 -9.35 -14.98
CA ARG A 168 5.67 -10.23 -13.81
C ARG A 168 4.94 -9.52 -12.66
N SER A 169 4.47 -10.30 -11.67
CA SER A 169 3.71 -9.76 -10.52
C SER A 169 4.59 -9.19 -9.41
N VAL A 170 5.78 -9.77 -9.21
CA VAL A 170 6.72 -9.41 -8.16
C VAL A 170 8.09 -9.15 -8.77
N THR A 171 8.81 -8.16 -8.25
CA THR A 171 10.17 -7.84 -8.69
C THR A 171 11.04 -7.40 -7.51
N ILE A 172 12.33 -7.18 -7.78
CA ILE A 172 13.29 -6.69 -6.81
C ILE A 172 13.33 -5.16 -6.93
N GLY A 173 13.07 -4.48 -5.82
CA GLY A 173 13.33 -3.06 -5.64
C GLY A 173 14.69 -2.84 -5.01
N ALA A 174 15.35 -1.75 -5.37
CA ALA A 174 16.61 -1.32 -4.75
C ALA A 174 16.46 0.13 -4.29
N GLY A 175 16.57 0.35 -2.99
CA GLY A 175 16.46 1.68 -2.41
C GLY A 175 16.78 1.72 -0.93
N LYS A 176 17.33 2.83 -0.47
CA LYS A 176 17.68 3.08 0.94
C LYS A 176 18.61 2.00 1.54
N GLY A 177 19.54 1.49 0.72
CA GLY A 177 20.62 0.59 1.18
C GLY A 177 20.24 -0.89 1.37
N LEU A 178 18.98 -1.28 1.12
CA LEU A 178 18.53 -2.67 1.28
C LEU A 178 17.88 -3.19 -0.01
N PRO A 179 18.11 -4.46 -0.38
CA PRO A 179 17.28 -5.15 -1.36
C PRO A 179 15.84 -5.25 -0.85
N ARG A 180 14.89 -5.23 -1.77
CA ARG A 180 13.46 -5.29 -1.45
C ARG A 180 12.73 -6.16 -2.43
N ILE A 181 11.68 -6.81 -1.95
CA ILE A 181 10.73 -7.55 -2.76
C ILE A 181 9.49 -6.67 -2.88
N THR A 182 8.99 -6.42 -4.08
CA THR A 182 7.88 -5.49 -4.31
C THR A 182 6.90 -6.00 -5.35
N LEU A 183 5.63 -5.71 -5.13
CA LEU A 183 4.62 -5.81 -6.18
C LEU A 183 4.97 -4.83 -7.31
N THR A 184 4.69 -5.22 -8.55
CA THR A 184 4.92 -4.37 -9.72
C THR A 184 3.77 -3.36 -9.92
N ALA A 185 4.02 -2.29 -10.67
CA ALA A 185 3.00 -1.27 -10.95
C ALA A 185 1.73 -1.84 -11.61
N PRO A 186 1.79 -2.81 -12.55
CA PRO A 186 0.59 -3.48 -13.05
C PRO A 186 -0.24 -4.17 -11.97
N VAL A 187 0.39 -4.87 -11.02
CA VAL A 187 -0.32 -5.56 -9.92
C VAL A 187 -0.98 -4.54 -9.00
N LEU A 188 -0.26 -3.49 -8.60
CA LEU A 188 -0.82 -2.42 -7.77
C LEU A 188 -1.99 -1.73 -8.48
N SER A 189 -1.90 -1.57 -9.81
CA SER A 189 -2.95 -0.97 -10.63
C SER A 189 -4.15 -1.90 -10.87
N ALA A 190 -3.98 -3.21 -10.75
CA ALA A 190 -5.08 -4.17 -10.89
C ALA A 190 -6.04 -4.17 -9.68
N ALA A 191 -5.65 -3.57 -8.57
CA ALA A 191 -6.46 -3.50 -7.36
C ALA A 191 -7.83 -2.86 -7.61
N ARG A 192 -8.84 -3.32 -6.86
CA ARG A 192 -10.20 -2.77 -6.91
C ARG A 192 -10.26 -1.39 -6.25
N ARG A 193 -9.48 -1.23 -5.17
CA ARG A 193 -9.35 0.03 -4.42
C ARG A 193 -7.89 0.28 -4.09
N VAL A 194 -7.41 1.48 -4.39
CA VAL A 194 -6.08 1.95 -4.03
C VAL A 194 -6.22 3.13 -3.07
N ILE A 195 -5.50 3.07 -1.97
CA ILE A 195 -5.46 4.11 -0.95
C ILE A 195 -4.00 4.53 -0.76
N PHE A 196 -3.70 5.81 -0.93
CA PHE A 196 -2.43 6.39 -0.51
C PHE A 196 -2.58 7.02 0.86
N LEU A 197 -1.67 6.70 1.76
CA LEU A 197 -1.55 7.30 3.09
C LEU A 197 -0.31 8.19 3.12
N VAL A 198 -0.52 9.49 3.29
CA VAL A 198 0.53 10.51 3.16
C VAL A 198 0.55 11.40 4.40
N SER A 199 1.66 11.44 5.15
CA SER A 199 1.77 12.20 6.39
C SER A 199 3.08 12.93 6.51
N GLY A 200 3.01 14.17 6.97
CA GLY A 200 4.15 15.01 7.30
C GLY A 200 4.61 15.95 6.20
N ALA A 201 5.16 17.10 6.59
CA ALA A 201 5.61 18.16 5.68
C ALA A 201 6.66 17.72 4.65
N GLY A 202 7.47 16.69 4.98
CA GLY A 202 8.44 16.12 4.02
C GLY A 202 7.79 15.42 2.82
N LYS A 203 6.46 15.22 2.82
CA LYS A 203 5.70 14.60 1.72
C LYS A 203 5.04 15.61 0.78
N ASN A 204 5.06 16.87 1.14
CA ASN A 204 4.36 17.94 0.45
C ASN A 204 4.71 18.01 -1.05
N GLN A 205 5.99 18.09 -1.40
CA GLN A 205 6.42 18.10 -2.81
C GLN A 205 6.08 16.80 -3.55
N ALA A 206 6.20 15.66 -2.90
CA ALA A 206 5.88 14.38 -3.51
C ALA A 206 4.37 14.25 -3.77
N LEU A 207 3.53 14.74 -2.84
CA LEU A 207 2.09 14.78 -3.00
C LEU A 207 1.68 15.73 -4.13
N ALA A 208 2.26 16.92 -4.21
CA ALA A 208 2.02 17.85 -5.31
C ALA A 208 2.36 17.21 -6.67
N ARG A 209 3.53 16.54 -6.78
CA ARG A 209 3.93 15.82 -8.00
C ARG A 209 2.99 14.63 -8.32
N LEU A 210 2.52 13.90 -7.31
CA LEU A 210 1.55 12.81 -7.52
C LEU A 210 0.27 13.33 -8.18
N LEU A 211 -0.20 14.51 -7.75
CA LEU A 211 -1.44 15.14 -8.23
C LEU A 211 -1.25 15.88 -9.56
N ASP A 212 -0.03 16.31 -9.91
CA ASP A 212 0.26 17.04 -11.16
C ASP A 212 0.08 16.13 -12.39
N PRO A 213 -0.88 16.38 -13.29
CA PRO A 213 -1.07 15.58 -14.49
C PRO A 213 0.14 15.61 -15.46
N ALA A 214 0.98 16.64 -15.41
CA ALA A 214 2.16 16.79 -16.25
C ALA A 214 3.42 16.08 -15.70
N GLU A 215 3.39 15.65 -14.43
CA GLU A 215 4.55 15.01 -13.80
C GLU A 215 4.86 13.64 -14.44
N PRO A 216 6.10 13.39 -14.90
CA PRO A 216 6.50 12.12 -15.46
C PRO A 216 6.41 10.98 -14.43
N ALA A 217 5.72 9.89 -14.78
CA ALA A 217 5.53 8.76 -13.87
C ALA A 217 6.84 8.06 -13.47
N MET A 218 7.88 8.09 -14.29
CA MET A 218 9.19 7.52 -13.94
C MET A 218 9.97 8.39 -12.96
N ARG A 219 9.67 9.69 -12.87
CA ARG A 219 10.21 10.59 -11.86
C ARG A 219 9.45 10.49 -10.53
N THR A 220 8.14 10.22 -10.62
CA THR A 220 7.25 10.00 -9.47
C THR A 220 6.54 8.66 -9.64
N PRO A 221 7.19 7.52 -9.31
CA PRO A 221 6.65 6.18 -9.59
C PRO A 221 5.30 5.86 -8.96
N ALA A 222 4.88 6.55 -7.90
CA ALA A 222 3.52 6.46 -7.38
C ALA A 222 2.45 6.73 -8.47
N ARG A 223 2.77 7.51 -9.51
CA ARG A 223 1.90 7.80 -10.66
C ARG A 223 1.75 6.63 -11.64
N LEU A 224 2.58 5.60 -11.53
CA LEU A 224 2.42 4.35 -12.30
C LEU A 224 1.22 3.53 -11.80
N VAL A 225 0.79 3.74 -10.56
CA VAL A 225 -0.37 3.05 -9.99
C VAL A 225 -1.65 3.70 -10.53
N ARG A 226 -2.29 3.00 -11.48
CA ARG A 226 -3.43 3.51 -12.27
C ARG A 226 -4.56 2.50 -12.32
N PRO A 227 -5.30 2.27 -11.20
CA PRO A 227 -6.45 1.38 -11.22
C PRO A 227 -7.56 1.91 -12.16
N ALA A 228 -8.47 1.04 -12.55
CA ALA A 228 -9.65 1.44 -13.34
C ALA A 228 -10.62 2.32 -12.54
N GLY A 229 -10.61 2.18 -11.21
CA GLY A 229 -11.42 2.99 -10.28
C GLY A 229 -10.67 4.22 -9.77
N GLU A 230 -11.27 4.85 -8.75
CA GLU A 230 -10.68 5.98 -8.04
C GLU A 230 -9.49 5.57 -7.19
N VAL A 231 -8.57 6.52 -7.00
CA VAL A 231 -7.51 6.44 -6.00
C VAL A 231 -7.84 7.39 -4.87
N VAL A 232 -8.01 6.88 -3.67
CA VAL A 232 -8.19 7.70 -2.48
C VAL A 232 -6.82 8.10 -1.95
N ILE A 233 -6.61 9.38 -1.71
CA ILE A 233 -5.42 9.91 -1.02
C ILE A 233 -5.88 10.46 0.33
N LEU A 234 -5.39 9.87 1.41
CA LEU A 234 -5.56 10.35 2.77
C LEU A 234 -4.29 11.06 3.19
N ALA A 235 -4.38 12.36 3.44
CA ALA A 235 -3.24 13.18 3.82
C ALA A 235 -3.51 13.94 5.12
N ASP A 236 -2.46 14.26 5.88
CA ASP A 236 -2.57 15.27 6.94
C ASP A 236 -2.37 16.68 6.37
N ALA A 237 -2.74 17.69 7.16
CA ALA A 237 -2.61 19.09 6.78
C ALA A 237 -1.15 19.49 6.45
N ALA A 238 -0.15 18.88 7.11
CA ALA A 238 1.24 19.16 6.86
C ALA A 238 1.71 18.66 5.49
N ALA A 239 1.22 17.48 5.06
CA ALA A 239 1.51 16.94 3.73
C ALA A 239 0.77 17.70 2.62
N ALA A 240 -0.39 18.29 2.93
CA ALA A 240 -1.23 19.01 1.97
C ALA A 240 -1.00 20.54 1.94
N ALA A 241 -0.10 21.08 2.77
CA ALA A 241 0.01 22.51 3.04
C ALA A 241 0.27 23.41 1.79
N ASP A 242 0.95 22.90 0.77
CA ASP A 242 1.27 23.64 -0.45
C ASP A 242 0.33 23.31 -1.64
N LEU A 243 -0.71 22.54 -1.40
CA LEU A 243 -1.69 22.24 -2.45
C LEU A 243 -2.62 23.44 -2.65
N PRO A 244 -2.90 23.84 -3.91
CA PRO A 244 -3.87 24.87 -4.16
C PRO A 244 -5.25 24.40 -3.66
N ASP A 245 -5.92 25.22 -2.87
CA ASP A 245 -7.27 24.99 -2.34
C ASP A 245 -7.42 23.82 -1.32
N ALA A 246 -6.33 23.48 -0.59
CA ALA A 246 -6.37 22.49 0.49
C ALA A 246 -6.83 23.08 1.83
#